data_95a09e6e3d058dc3f680f736e0c7bd36
#
_entry.id   95a09e6e3d058dc3f680f736e0c7bd36
#
_cell.length_a   1.000
_cell.length_b   1.000
_cell.length_c   1.000
_cell.angle_alpha   90.00
_cell.angle_beta   90.00
_cell.angle_gamma   90.00
#
_symmetry.space_group_name_H-M   'P 1'
#
loop_
_entity.id
_entity.type
_entity.pdbx_description
1 polymer ?
#
loop_
_entity_poly.entity_id
_entity_poly.type
_entity_poly.pdbx_seq_one_letter_code
_entity_poly.pdbx_strand_id
1 'polypeptide(L)'
;MIEEKKTTGDAATQGGQGGEKRAESSNSVNTELRNAPPATPPPAKKRRRKRSARQRSRLPKKVLCVTTYERLGEYLAAFAEGHFHLLILVGSGGLAKSRSVRAVLGGKGCWIEGNATPFGMYVKLYRHRDEFVVIDDVDAIYADRSGVRLLKCLCQTEEEKAVAWHSDARSLERQRIPREFTTKSRVVIISNDWQTLNKNVAALQDRGHVLHFEPGALEVHREAGRWFDDVEIYEWFAKNLERVREPSLRHYVRARELKAAGMDWTAVLAAEDENKRARLAAELLESTEYDSTGARVQAFVQRGGGCRATFFNYRRYLLK
;
A
#
# COMPACT_ATOMS: atom_id res chain seq x y z
N MET A 1 -30.90 -39.00 33.24
CA MET A 1 -32.25 -39.46 32.90
C MET A 1 -32.61 -38.72 31.63
N ILE A 2 -32.42 -39.32 30.46
CA ILE A 2 -33.43 -40.02 29.67
C ILE A 2 -34.34 -38.95 29.03
N GLU A 3 -34.52 -38.77 27.72
CA GLU A 3 -34.55 -39.72 26.61
C GLU A 3 -34.54 -38.97 25.26
N GLU A 4 -33.94 -39.63 24.30
CA GLU A 4 -34.02 -39.37 22.85
C GLU A 4 -35.43 -39.61 22.30
N LYS A 5 -35.77 -39.00 21.17
CA LYS A 5 -36.61 -39.62 20.14
C LYS A 5 -36.24 -39.22 18.74
N LYS A 6 -35.71 -40.17 17.97
CA LYS A 6 -35.70 -40.30 16.53
C LYS A 6 -37.09 -40.64 15.96
N THR A 7 -37.34 -40.23 14.73
CA THR A 7 -38.10 -40.94 13.67
C THR A 7 -37.85 -40.22 12.36
N THR A 8 -37.16 -40.71 11.36
CA THR A 8 -37.26 -41.74 10.30
C THR A 8 -38.58 -41.77 9.51
N GLY A 9 -38.44 -41.77 8.20
CA GLY A 9 -39.44 -42.10 7.18
C GLY A 9 -39.13 -41.32 5.89
N ASP A 10 -38.51 -41.79 4.94
CA ASP A 10 -38.54 -42.85 3.94
C ASP A 10 -39.55 -42.69 2.81
N ALA A 11 -39.02 -42.94 1.62
CA ALA A 11 -39.57 -43.53 0.39
C ALA A 11 -40.09 -42.55 -0.68
N ALA A 12 -39.46 -42.50 -1.81
CA ALA A 12 -39.39 -43.37 -3.02
C ALA A 12 -40.49 -42.98 -4.04
N THR A 13 -40.37 -42.89 -5.31
CA THR A 13 -39.84 -43.70 -6.39
C THR A 13 -40.45 -43.22 -7.73
N GLN A 14 -39.73 -43.51 -8.82
CA GLN A 14 -40.18 -43.71 -10.24
C GLN A 14 -40.39 -42.46 -11.10
N GLY A 15 -39.90 -42.33 -12.36
CA GLY A 15 -39.43 -43.32 -13.31
C GLY A 15 -39.89 -42.87 -14.71
N GLY A 16 -39.17 -43.10 -15.77
CA GLY A 16 -39.61 -42.93 -17.16
C GLY A 16 -38.49 -42.41 -18.09
N GLN A 17 -37.80 -43.17 -18.68
CA GLN A 17 -37.55 -43.92 -19.90
C GLN A 17 -38.03 -43.27 -21.21
N GLY A 18 -37.12 -43.32 -22.20
CA GLY A 18 -37.37 -43.36 -23.65
C GLY A 18 -36.77 -42.17 -24.40
N GLY A 19 -35.97 -42.31 -25.40
CA GLY A 19 -35.69 -43.36 -26.33
C GLY A 19 -34.65 -42.89 -27.33
N GLU A 20 -33.87 -43.81 -27.79
CA GLU A 20 -32.91 -43.73 -28.89
C GLU A 20 -33.54 -43.31 -30.22
N LYS A 21 -32.77 -42.61 -31.06
CA LYS A 21 -32.73 -42.94 -32.48
C LYS A 21 -31.38 -42.58 -33.11
N ARG A 22 -30.69 -43.62 -33.55
CA ARG A 22 -29.64 -43.68 -34.56
C ARG A 22 -30.08 -43.15 -35.88
N ALA A 23 -29.19 -42.54 -36.63
CA ALA A 23 -29.06 -42.69 -38.08
C ALA A 23 -27.63 -42.42 -38.51
N GLU A 24 -27.05 -43.43 -39.10
CA GLU A 24 -25.78 -43.46 -39.83
C GLU A 24 -25.89 -42.81 -41.21
N SER A 25 -24.76 -42.53 -41.73
CA SER A 25 -24.22 -42.60 -43.11
C SER A 25 -23.80 -41.23 -43.63
N SER A 26 -22.76 -40.99 -44.37
CA SER A 26 -21.78 -41.83 -45.09
C SER A 26 -20.69 -40.90 -45.64
N ASN A 27 -19.48 -41.48 -45.73
CA ASN A 27 -18.34 -41.04 -46.51
C ASN A 27 -18.57 -40.17 -47.71
N SER A 28 -17.67 -39.12 -47.91
CA SER A 28 -16.87 -39.10 -49.14
C SER A 28 -15.69 -38.15 -49.00
N VAL A 29 -14.58 -38.69 -49.34
CA VAL A 29 -13.26 -38.21 -49.75
C VAL A 29 -13.32 -36.90 -50.53
N ASN A 30 -12.46 -35.94 -50.16
CA ASN A 30 -11.67 -35.19 -51.15
C ASN A 30 -10.38 -34.68 -50.56
N THR A 31 -9.33 -35.30 -51.03
CA THR A 31 -7.94 -34.90 -51.04
C THR A 31 -7.80 -33.76 -52.03
N GLU A 32 -7.31 -32.61 -51.59
CA GLU A 32 -6.46 -31.68 -52.32
C GLU A 32 -6.46 -30.31 -51.60
N LEU A 33 -5.34 -29.95 -51.04
CA LEU A 33 -4.65 -28.71 -51.31
C LEU A 33 -3.45 -28.59 -50.34
N ARG A 34 -2.35 -29.06 -50.85
CA ARG A 34 -1.01 -28.70 -50.36
C ARG A 34 -0.69 -27.29 -50.80
N ASN A 35 0.08 -26.61 -49.92
CA ASN A 35 0.81 -25.37 -50.18
C ASN A 35 0.05 -24.05 -50.02
N ALA A 36 -0.07 -23.63 -48.74
CA ALA A 36 -0.07 -22.21 -48.44
C ALA A 36 1.15 -21.89 -47.54
N PRO A 37 1.92 -20.81 -47.79
CA PRO A 37 3.06 -20.44 -46.96
C PRO A 37 2.57 -20.01 -45.56
N PRO A 38 3.41 -20.17 -44.49
CA PRO A 38 3.01 -19.82 -43.15
C PRO A 38 2.70 -18.33 -43.05
N ALA A 39 1.51 -18.03 -42.55
CA ALA A 39 1.08 -16.65 -42.30
C ALA A 39 2.04 -15.98 -41.32
N THR A 40 2.61 -14.87 -41.73
CA THR A 40 3.40 -13.97 -40.90
C THR A 40 2.55 -13.56 -39.67
N PRO A 41 3.13 -13.66 -38.45
CA PRO A 41 2.39 -13.24 -37.26
C PRO A 41 2.14 -11.73 -37.32
N PRO A 42 0.96 -11.26 -36.92
CA PRO A 42 0.62 -9.85 -36.93
C PRO A 42 1.59 -9.06 -36.03
N PRO A 43 1.94 -7.81 -36.37
CA PRO A 43 2.91 -7.03 -35.64
C PRO A 43 2.41 -6.82 -34.20
N ALA A 44 3.24 -7.24 -33.24
CA ALA A 44 2.98 -7.09 -31.82
C ALA A 44 2.64 -5.64 -31.48
N LYS A 45 1.39 -5.40 -31.15
CA LYS A 45 0.85 -4.08 -30.77
C LYS A 45 1.67 -3.50 -29.62
N LYS A 46 2.34 -2.37 -29.87
CA LYS A 46 3.11 -1.51 -28.95
C LYS A 46 2.25 -1.01 -27.76
N ARG A 47 1.71 -1.91 -26.92
CA ARG A 47 0.84 -1.55 -25.79
C ARG A 47 1.54 -1.59 -24.42
N ARG A 48 2.83 -1.95 -24.36
CA ARG A 48 3.52 -2.19 -23.08
C ARG A 48 4.41 -1.04 -22.57
N ARG A 49 4.62 0.02 -23.36
CA ARG A 49 5.46 1.16 -22.94
C ARG A 49 4.76 2.29 -22.17
N LYS A 50 3.43 2.26 -22.06
CA LYS A 50 2.66 3.30 -21.32
C LYS A 50 2.37 2.97 -19.85
N ARG A 51 2.76 1.78 -19.34
CA ARG A 51 2.44 1.38 -17.96
C ARG A 51 3.43 1.87 -16.89
N SER A 52 4.71 2.04 -17.20
CA SER A 52 5.73 2.49 -16.22
C SER A 52 5.76 4.01 -15.99
N ALA A 53 5.27 4.81 -16.95
CA ALA A 53 5.15 6.27 -16.79
C ALA A 53 3.82 6.71 -16.16
N ARG A 54 2.84 5.79 -15.99
CA ARG A 54 1.51 6.08 -15.43
C ARG A 54 1.41 5.85 -13.94
N GLN A 55 2.48 5.41 -13.30
CA GLN A 55 2.46 5.02 -11.88
C GLN A 55 3.20 6.01 -10.96
N ARG A 56 3.52 7.19 -11.45
CA ARG A 56 3.71 8.34 -10.57
C ARG A 56 2.30 8.77 -10.17
N SER A 57 1.89 8.42 -8.96
CA SER A 57 0.69 8.97 -8.33
C SER A 57 0.73 10.48 -8.57
N ARG A 58 -0.31 11.02 -9.20
CA ARG A 58 -0.38 12.48 -9.37
C ARG A 58 -0.70 13.05 -8.00
N LEU A 59 0.33 13.34 -7.24
CA LEU A 59 0.20 14.13 -6.03
C LEU A 59 -0.58 15.42 -6.35
N PRO A 60 -1.36 15.95 -5.43
CA PRO A 60 -2.06 17.21 -5.61
C PRO A 60 -1.09 18.33 -5.97
N LYS A 61 -1.58 19.36 -6.65
CA LYS A 61 -0.74 20.49 -7.08
C LYS A 61 -0.10 21.26 -5.92
N LYS A 62 -0.68 21.20 -4.72
CA LYS A 62 -0.24 21.89 -3.51
C LYS A 62 0.20 20.89 -2.44
N VAL A 63 1.29 20.17 -2.70
CA VAL A 63 1.87 19.22 -1.74
C VAL A 63 3.15 19.80 -1.17
N LEU A 64 3.28 19.72 0.13
CA LEU A 64 4.51 20.06 0.85
C LEU A 64 5.38 18.81 0.94
N CYS A 65 6.52 18.82 0.24
CA CYS A 65 7.47 17.72 0.33
C CYS A 65 8.27 17.83 1.62
N VAL A 66 8.28 16.79 2.42
CA VAL A 66 8.99 16.65 3.68
C VAL A 66 9.99 15.50 3.57
N THR A 67 11.27 15.78 3.73
CA THR A 67 12.35 14.81 3.50
C THR A 67 13.13 14.46 4.74
N THR A 68 12.85 15.11 5.89
CA THR A 68 13.50 14.83 7.17
C THR A 68 12.49 14.62 8.28
N TYR A 69 12.86 13.80 9.29
CA TYR A 69 12.04 13.58 10.48
C TYR A 69 11.91 14.84 11.33
N GLU A 70 12.95 15.66 11.38
CA GLU A 70 12.92 16.95 12.06
C GLU A 70 11.81 17.85 11.49
N ARG A 71 11.80 18.02 10.15
CA ARG A 71 10.78 18.83 9.49
C ARG A 71 9.37 18.26 9.64
N LEU A 72 9.23 16.93 9.64
CA LEU A 72 7.96 16.28 9.97
C LEU A 72 7.52 16.63 11.39
N GLY A 73 8.45 16.58 12.34
CA GLY A 73 8.20 16.94 13.74
C GLY A 73 7.70 18.36 13.91
N GLU A 74 8.27 19.34 13.18
CA GLU A 74 7.81 20.73 13.18
C GLU A 74 6.35 20.88 12.74
N TYR A 75 5.95 20.22 11.63
CA TYR A 75 4.56 20.23 11.19
C TYR A 75 3.61 19.57 12.20
N LEU A 76 4.03 18.49 12.80
CA LEU A 76 3.22 17.78 13.81
C LEU A 76 3.10 18.62 15.10
N ALA A 77 4.16 19.30 15.53
CA ALA A 77 4.13 20.22 16.66
C ALA A 77 3.16 21.38 16.41
N ALA A 78 3.28 22.03 15.25
CA ALA A 78 2.38 23.12 14.85
C ALA A 78 0.90 22.63 14.77
N PHE A 79 0.65 21.38 14.34
CA PHE A 79 -0.68 20.79 14.41
C PHE A 79 -1.16 20.61 15.86
N ALA A 80 -0.31 20.09 16.74
CA ALA A 80 -0.64 19.92 18.17
C ALA A 80 -0.94 21.24 18.87
N GLU A 81 -0.22 22.31 18.51
CA GLU A 81 -0.43 23.68 19.00
C GLU A 81 -1.71 24.33 18.44
N GLY A 82 -2.31 23.77 17.38
CA GLY A 82 -3.58 24.25 16.86
C GLY A 82 -3.53 25.11 15.62
N HIS A 83 -2.37 25.23 15.00
CA HIS A 83 -2.22 26.02 13.78
C HIS A 83 -2.83 25.38 12.54
N PHE A 84 -3.12 24.07 12.57
CA PHE A 84 -3.72 23.34 11.46
C PHE A 84 -4.99 22.60 11.89
N HIS A 85 -6.06 22.73 11.13
CA HIS A 85 -7.30 21.97 11.34
C HIS A 85 -7.22 20.56 10.77
N LEU A 86 -6.54 20.40 9.64
CA LEU A 86 -6.38 19.14 8.91
C LEU A 86 -4.95 19.01 8.38
N LEU A 87 -4.32 17.89 8.72
CA LEU A 87 -3.04 17.48 8.20
C LEU A 87 -3.19 16.11 7.52
N ILE A 88 -2.77 16.00 6.26
CA ILE A 88 -2.79 14.76 5.50
C ILE A 88 -1.35 14.34 5.25
N LEU A 89 -0.91 13.25 5.89
CA LEU A 89 0.44 12.74 5.84
C LEU A 89 0.50 11.50 4.94
N VAL A 90 1.13 11.63 3.79
CA VAL A 90 1.28 10.57 2.79
C VAL A 90 2.75 10.19 2.65
N GLY A 91 3.06 8.90 2.53
CA GLY A 91 4.42 8.40 2.32
C GLY A 91 4.47 6.89 2.45
N SER A 92 5.52 6.27 1.95
CA SER A 92 5.67 4.81 1.94
C SER A 92 5.52 4.18 3.32
N GLY A 93 5.14 2.90 3.35
CA GLY A 93 5.05 2.14 4.59
C GLY A 93 6.42 1.98 5.28
N GLY A 94 6.42 1.86 6.62
CA GLY A 94 7.66 1.64 7.38
C GLY A 94 8.53 2.87 7.64
N LEU A 95 8.02 4.08 7.37
CA LEU A 95 8.69 5.35 7.66
C LEU A 95 8.33 5.95 9.03
N ALA A 96 7.77 5.16 9.95
CA ALA A 96 7.36 5.59 11.30
C ALA A 96 6.36 6.77 11.36
N LYS A 97 5.58 7.04 10.31
CA LYS A 97 4.60 8.14 10.30
C LYS A 97 3.68 8.12 11.53
N SER A 98 3.01 7.00 11.77
CA SER A 98 2.10 6.82 12.91
C SER A 98 2.81 6.96 14.25
N ARG A 99 4.06 6.47 14.35
CA ARG A 99 4.90 6.61 15.54
C ARG A 99 5.24 8.08 15.80
N SER A 100 5.61 8.83 14.76
CA SER A 100 5.90 10.26 14.87
C SER A 100 4.67 11.06 15.34
N VAL A 101 3.48 10.76 14.79
CA VAL A 101 2.23 11.37 15.24
C VAL A 101 1.91 11.02 16.70
N ARG A 102 2.07 9.75 17.11
CA ARG A 102 1.87 9.32 18.51
C ARG A 102 2.83 10.02 19.47
N ALA A 103 4.09 10.17 19.08
CA ALA A 103 5.11 10.81 19.91
C ALA A 103 4.75 12.27 20.21
N VAL A 104 4.27 13.01 19.21
CA VAL A 104 3.91 14.42 19.37
C VAL A 104 2.58 14.60 20.12
N LEU A 105 1.57 13.79 19.83
CA LEU A 105 0.27 13.88 20.50
C LEU A 105 0.25 13.22 21.90
N GLY A 106 1.36 12.63 22.33
CA GLY A 106 1.46 11.96 23.64
C GLY A 106 0.50 10.78 23.81
N GLY A 107 0.12 10.14 22.71
CA GLY A 107 -0.86 9.04 22.71
C GLY A 107 -2.30 9.48 22.97
N LYS A 108 -2.57 10.77 23.13
CA LYS A 108 -3.92 11.33 23.33
C LYS A 108 -4.70 11.37 22.01
N GLY A 109 -6.02 11.44 22.13
CA GLY A 109 -6.92 11.63 20.99
C GLY A 109 -7.63 10.35 20.54
N CYS A 110 -8.53 10.54 19.59
CA CYS A 110 -9.32 9.50 18.95
C CYS A 110 -8.55 8.86 17.81
N TRP A 111 -7.98 7.68 18.01
CA TRP A 111 -7.28 6.92 16.98
C TRP A 111 -8.23 5.97 16.26
N ILE A 112 -8.37 6.12 14.96
CA ILE A 112 -9.17 5.27 14.07
C ILE A 112 -8.20 4.50 13.20
N GLU A 113 -8.06 3.21 13.46
CA GLU A 113 -7.09 2.31 12.83
C GLU A 113 -7.78 1.00 12.43
N GLY A 114 -7.22 0.30 11.46
CA GLY A 114 -7.71 -1.00 11.02
C GLY A 114 -9.06 -0.94 10.32
N ASN A 115 -9.95 -1.90 10.58
CA ASN A 115 -11.25 -1.97 9.91
C ASN A 115 -12.30 -1.14 10.67
N ALA A 116 -12.61 0.03 10.15
CA ALA A 116 -13.62 0.92 10.71
C ALA A 116 -14.80 1.10 9.73
N THR A 117 -16.01 0.91 10.23
CA THR A 117 -17.23 1.29 9.48
C THR A 117 -17.52 2.77 9.67
N PRO A 118 -18.19 3.45 8.71
CA PRO A 118 -18.60 4.84 8.89
C PRO A 118 -19.45 5.09 10.13
N PHE A 119 -20.34 4.15 10.46
CA PHE A 119 -21.15 4.23 11.67
C PHE A 119 -20.29 4.10 12.94
N GLY A 120 -19.40 3.11 12.99
CA GLY A 120 -18.45 2.95 14.10
C GLY A 120 -17.57 4.18 14.29
N MET A 121 -17.13 4.78 13.19
CA MET A 121 -16.40 6.05 13.21
C MET A 121 -17.25 7.18 13.81
N TYR A 122 -18.51 7.35 13.38
CA TYR A 122 -19.41 8.37 13.94
C TYR A 122 -19.57 8.24 15.47
N VAL A 123 -19.82 7.02 15.94
CA VAL A 123 -19.94 6.71 17.37
C VAL A 123 -18.67 7.06 18.13
N LYS A 124 -17.51 6.71 17.59
CA LYS A 124 -16.20 6.98 18.19
C LYS A 124 -15.91 8.47 18.23
N LEU A 125 -16.20 9.20 17.16
CA LEU A 125 -16.05 10.66 17.09
C LEU A 125 -16.91 11.39 18.13
N TYR A 126 -18.16 10.95 18.33
CA TYR A 126 -19.01 11.53 19.37
C TYR A 126 -18.44 11.31 20.78
N ARG A 127 -17.92 10.13 21.06
CA ARG A 127 -17.34 9.80 22.39
C ARG A 127 -16.06 10.56 22.69
N HIS A 128 -15.31 10.91 21.67
CA HIS A 128 -14.03 11.63 21.72
C HIS A 128 -14.13 13.02 21.08
N ARG A 129 -15.31 13.65 21.15
CA ARG A 129 -15.48 14.99 20.60
C ARG A 129 -14.55 15.98 21.29
N ASP A 130 -14.03 16.89 20.50
CA ASP A 130 -13.07 17.92 20.90
C ASP A 130 -11.63 17.41 21.17
N GLU A 131 -11.39 16.11 20.99
CA GLU A 131 -10.03 15.55 21.00
C GLU A 131 -9.42 15.59 19.59
N PHE A 132 -8.09 15.38 19.50
CA PHE A 132 -7.44 15.10 18.22
C PHE A 132 -8.00 13.83 17.60
N VAL A 133 -8.22 13.84 16.30
CA VAL A 133 -8.63 12.65 15.54
C VAL A 133 -7.49 12.22 14.63
N VAL A 134 -7.04 10.99 14.77
CA VAL A 134 -6.04 10.38 13.89
C VAL A 134 -6.69 9.23 13.13
N ILE A 135 -6.65 9.30 11.80
CA ILE A 135 -7.15 8.26 10.89
C ILE A 135 -5.93 7.65 10.21
N ASP A 136 -5.59 6.42 10.61
CA ASP A 136 -4.36 5.75 10.21
C ASP A 136 -4.68 4.53 9.36
N ASP A 137 -4.38 4.63 8.06
CA ASP A 137 -4.46 3.55 7.06
C ASP A 137 -5.84 2.85 6.98
N VAL A 138 -6.93 3.63 7.01
CA VAL A 138 -8.30 3.12 6.99
C VAL A 138 -8.94 3.30 5.60
N ASP A 139 -8.48 2.51 4.63
CA ASP A 139 -8.91 2.63 3.22
C ASP A 139 -10.40 2.43 3.01
N ALA A 140 -11.05 1.60 3.82
CA ALA A 140 -12.48 1.32 3.74
C ALA A 140 -13.35 2.58 3.89
N ILE A 141 -12.94 3.56 4.71
CA ILE A 141 -13.68 4.81 4.90
C ILE A 141 -13.65 5.69 3.65
N TYR A 142 -12.56 5.67 2.90
CA TYR A 142 -12.44 6.44 1.66
C TYR A 142 -13.19 5.82 0.48
N ALA A 143 -13.44 4.52 0.53
CA ALA A 143 -14.23 3.79 -0.47
C ALA A 143 -15.74 3.94 -0.25
N ASP A 144 -16.18 4.17 0.99
CA ASP A 144 -17.58 4.28 1.37
C ASP A 144 -18.10 5.72 1.25
N ARG A 145 -19.30 5.90 0.64
CA ARG A 145 -19.89 7.23 0.45
C ARG A 145 -20.25 7.92 1.77
N SER A 146 -20.70 7.17 2.76
CA SER A 146 -21.06 7.70 4.07
C SER A 146 -19.81 8.08 4.86
N GLY A 147 -18.74 7.27 4.76
CA GLY A 147 -17.44 7.58 5.31
C GLY A 147 -16.86 8.88 4.76
N VAL A 148 -16.89 9.04 3.43
CA VAL A 148 -16.42 10.28 2.78
C VAL A 148 -17.25 11.50 3.19
N ARG A 149 -18.59 11.37 3.33
CA ARG A 149 -19.45 12.47 3.79
C ARG A 149 -19.10 12.85 5.24
N LEU A 150 -18.92 11.86 6.10
CA LEU A 150 -18.53 12.07 7.50
C LEU A 150 -17.18 12.80 7.60
N LEU A 151 -16.20 12.39 6.80
CA LEU A 151 -14.92 13.08 6.71
C LEU A 151 -15.05 14.53 6.23
N LYS A 152 -15.92 14.80 5.26
CA LYS A 152 -16.17 16.15 4.80
C LYS A 152 -16.77 17.05 5.88
N CYS A 153 -17.63 16.53 6.74
CA CYS A 153 -18.15 17.26 7.90
C CYS A 153 -17.04 17.51 8.94
N LEU A 154 -16.29 16.46 9.27
CA LEU A 154 -15.23 16.52 10.29
C LEU A 154 -14.05 17.43 9.90
N CYS A 155 -13.73 17.51 8.61
CA CYS A 155 -12.60 18.27 8.07
C CYS A 155 -13.00 19.63 7.49
N GLN A 156 -14.07 20.25 7.98
CA GLN A 156 -14.42 21.64 7.64
C GLN A 156 -13.38 22.60 8.19
N THR A 157 -13.30 23.78 7.60
CA THR A 157 -12.32 24.82 7.97
C THR A 157 -12.77 25.66 9.16
N GLU A 158 -14.03 25.60 9.52
CA GLU A 158 -14.61 26.25 10.69
C GLU A 158 -14.01 25.68 11.97
N GLU A 159 -13.90 26.50 13.00
CA GLU A 159 -13.41 26.06 14.31
C GLU A 159 -14.35 25.00 14.92
N GLU A 160 -15.64 25.25 14.88
CA GLU A 160 -16.66 24.33 15.34
C GLU A 160 -17.37 23.70 14.14
N LYS A 161 -17.41 22.38 14.10
CA LYS A 161 -17.89 21.60 12.98
C LYS A 161 -19.10 20.77 13.37
N ALA A 162 -20.16 20.81 12.57
CA ALA A 162 -21.31 19.95 12.74
C ALA A 162 -21.10 18.60 12.06
N VAL A 163 -21.21 17.52 12.82
CA VAL A 163 -21.08 16.15 12.36
C VAL A 163 -22.40 15.43 12.56
N ALA A 164 -23.04 14.99 11.46
CA ALA A 164 -24.38 14.44 11.48
C ALA A 164 -24.43 13.02 10.90
N TRP A 165 -25.34 12.20 11.48
CA TRP A 165 -25.70 10.85 11.04
C TRP A 165 -27.20 10.66 11.03
N HIS A 166 -27.84 10.78 9.87
CA HIS A 166 -29.30 10.76 9.75
C HIS A 166 -29.91 9.39 9.43
N SER A 167 -29.09 8.35 9.30
CA SER A 167 -29.54 6.97 9.10
C SER A 167 -29.37 6.14 10.37
N ASP A 168 -30.14 5.04 10.48
CA ASP A 168 -30.09 4.07 11.59
C ASP A 168 -30.26 4.67 12.97
N ALA A 169 -31.41 5.30 13.18
CA ALA A 169 -31.80 5.95 14.44
C ALA A 169 -31.79 5.00 15.65
N ARG A 170 -32.25 3.73 15.48
CA ARG A 170 -32.40 2.79 16.59
C ARG A 170 -31.07 2.43 17.27
N SER A 171 -29.98 2.28 16.49
CA SER A 171 -28.66 2.00 17.05
C SER A 171 -28.08 3.19 17.80
N LEU A 172 -28.35 4.41 17.37
CA LEU A 172 -27.94 5.62 18.06
C LEU A 172 -28.73 5.81 19.37
N GLU A 173 -30.05 5.60 19.32
CA GLU A 173 -30.93 5.70 20.49
C GLU A 173 -30.52 4.72 21.61
N ARG A 174 -30.26 3.45 21.26
CA ARG A 174 -29.74 2.44 22.21
C ARG A 174 -28.42 2.86 22.87
N GLN A 175 -27.55 3.55 22.14
CA GLN A 175 -26.26 4.01 22.65
C GLN A 175 -26.32 5.42 23.26
N ARG A 176 -27.50 6.07 23.27
CA ARG A 176 -27.73 7.46 23.74
C ARG A 176 -26.80 8.46 23.00
N ILE A 177 -26.61 8.27 21.70
CA ILE A 177 -25.82 9.13 20.85
C ILE A 177 -26.76 9.98 19.99
N PRO A 178 -26.59 11.31 19.96
CA PRO A 178 -27.42 12.19 19.14
C PRO A 178 -27.18 11.93 17.65
N ARG A 179 -28.09 12.32 16.79
CA ARG A 179 -27.97 12.26 15.34
C ARG A 179 -27.04 13.32 14.77
N GLU A 180 -26.75 14.34 15.56
CA GLU A 180 -25.88 15.44 15.22
C GLU A 180 -25.18 15.93 16.49
N PHE A 181 -23.90 16.30 16.36
CA PHE A 181 -23.11 16.94 17.40
C PHE A 181 -22.13 17.92 16.79
N THR A 182 -21.67 18.87 17.58
CA THR A 182 -20.58 19.77 17.20
C THR A 182 -19.27 19.31 17.81
N THR A 183 -18.16 19.65 17.14
CA THR A 183 -16.80 19.31 17.58
C THR A 183 -15.78 20.34 17.12
N LYS A 184 -14.76 20.58 17.95
CA LYS A 184 -13.58 21.37 17.64
C LYS A 184 -12.37 20.48 17.29
N SER A 185 -12.58 19.19 17.07
CA SER A 185 -11.53 18.23 16.76
C SER A 185 -10.69 18.65 15.57
N ARG A 186 -9.39 18.50 15.69
CA ARG A 186 -8.42 18.62 14.61
C ARG A 186 -8.03 17.24 14.11
N VAL A 187 -7.74 17.11 12.82
CA VAL A 187 -7.64 15.80 12.16
C VAL A 187 -6.28 15.60 11.53
N VAL A 188 -5.66 14.46 11.80
CA VAL A 188 -4.52 13.93 11.03
C VAL A 188 -4.99 12.70 10.27
N ILE A 189 -4.75 12.69 8.96
CA ILE A 189 -4.96 11.52 8.10
C ILE A 189 -3.59 10.98 7.71
N ILE A 190 -3.34 9.70 7.96
CA ILE A 190 -2.10 9.02 7.57
C ILE A 190 -2.45 8.00 6.49
N SER A 191 -1.69 8.00 5.39
CA SER A 191 -1.85 7.04 4.30
C SER A 191 -0.51 6.61 3.73
N ASN A 192 -0.45 5.40 3.22
CA ASN A 192 0.74 4.87 2.55
C ASN A 192 0.81 5.28 1.08
N ASP A 193 -0.31 5.52 0.43
CA ASP A 193 -0.38 5.98 -0.96
C ASP A 193 -1.49 7.02 -1.13
N TRP A 194 -1.18 8.05 -1.91
CA TRP A 194 -2.16 9.06 -2.30
C TRP A 194 -3.33 8.48 -3.13
N GLN A 195 -3.11 7.41 -3.87
CA GLN A 195 -4.14 6.78 -4.69
C GLN A 195 -5.26 6.13 -3.88
N THR A 196 -4.97 5.65 -2.67
CA THR A 196 -5.96 5.10 -1.75
C THR A 196 -6.92 6.16 -1.25
N LEU A 197 -6.46 7.40 -1.18
CA LEU A 197 -7.27 8.57 -0.84
C LEU A 197 -8.20 9.03 -1.98
N ASN A 198 -8.53 8.17 -2.93
CA ASN A 198 -9.51 8.26 -4.00
C ASN A 198 -10.02 9.68 -4.40
N LYS A 199 -10.58 9.84 -5.59
CA LYS A 199 -11.16 11.09 -6.14
C LYS A 199 -12.14 11.80 -5.18
N ASN A 200 -12.79 11.05 -4.29
CA ASN A 200 -13.73 11.58 -3.32
C ASN A 200 -13.06 12.38 -2.19
N VAL A 201 -11.78 12.13 -1.92
CA VAL A 201 -10.98 12.83 -0.90
C VAL A 201 -10.31 14.08 -1.48
N ALA A 202 -10.33 14.27 -2.80
CA ALA A 202 -9.83 15.47 -3.43
C ALA A 202 -10.41 16.77 -2.82
N ALA A 203 -11.67 16.71 -2.35
CA ALA A 203 -12.29 17.83 -1.64
C ALA A 203 -11.70 18.11 -0.24
N LEU A 204 -10.96 17.17 0.35
CA LEU A 204 -10.26 17.37 1.63
C LEU A 204 -8.92 18.08 1.43
N GLN A 205 -8.31 17.95 0.24
CA GLN A 205 -7.02 18.56 -0.07
C GLN A 205 -7.04 20.09 0.00
N ASP A 206 -8.15 20.67 -0.40
CA ASP A 206 -8.31 22.14 -0.39
C ASP A 206 -8.59 22.69 1.02
N ARG A 207 -8.86 21.80 1.99
CA ARG A 207 -9.23 22.15 3.35
C ARG A 207 -8.08 22.03 4.36
N GLY A 208 -6.96 21.41 3.97
CA GLY A 208 -5.85 21.15 4.86
C GLY A 208 -4.50 21.13 4.16
N HIS A 209 -3.49 20.81 4.93
CA HIS A 209 -2.12 20.69 4.43
C HIS A 209 -1.80 19.24 4.09
N VAL A 210 -1.36 19.00 2.85
CA VAL A 210 -0.91 17.70 2.39
C VAL A 210 0.61 17.64 2.47
N LEU A 211 1.13 16.77 3.31
CA LEU A 211 2.55 16.46 3.44
C LEU A 211 2.86 15.18 2.69
N HIS A 212 3.79 15.23 1.76
CA HIS A 212 4.40 14.05 1.15
C HIS A 212 5.73 13.79 1.85
N PHE A 213 5.73 12.76 2.70
CA PHE A 213 6.90 12.37 3.48
C PHE A 213 7.71 11.32 2.72
N GLU A 214 8.86 11.75 2.21
CA GLU A 214 9.77 10.92 1.41
C GLU A 214 11.22 11.15 1.88
N PRO A 215 11.59 10.65 3.07
CA PRO A 215 12.95 10.77 3.59
C PRO A 215 13.91 9.93 2.75
N GLY A 216 15.11 10.46 2.51
CA GLY A 216 16.17 9.71 1.85
C GLY A 216 16.69 8.54 2.69
N ALA A 217 17.39 7.60 2.05
CA ALA A 217 17.92 6.40 2.70
C ALA A 217 18.78 6.71 3.94
N LEU A 218 19.63 7.72 3.85
CA LEU A 218 20.48 8.15 4.95
C LEU A 218 19.67 8.71 6.13
N GLU A 219 18.59 9.41 5.84
CA GLU A 219 17.70 9.97 6.87
C GLU A 219 16.95 8.86 7.62
N VAL A 220 16.44 7.85 6.89
CA VAL A 220 15.82 6.66 7.48
C VAL A 220 16.84 5.89 8.33
N HIS A 221 18.07 5.77 7.87
CA HIS A 221 19.16 5.12 8.64
C HIS A 221 19.46 5.87 9.94
N ARG A 222 19.57 7.20 9.90
CA ARG A 222 19.77 8.03 11.10
C ARG A 222 18.63 7.88 12.09
N GLU A 223 17.40 7.85 11.60
CA GLU A 223 16.22 7.62 12.45
C GLU A 223 16.25 6.22 13.09
N ALA A 224 16.68 5.19 12.35
CA ALA A 224 16.88 3.85 12.90
C ALA A 224 17.89 3.88 14.07
N GLY A 225 18.99 4.59 13.93
CA GLY A 225 20.04 4.71 14.95
C GLY A 225 19.59 5.29 16.29
N ARG A 226 18.44 5.94 16.36
CA ARG A 226 17.88 6.46 17.61
C ARG A 226 17.30 5.41 18.55
N TRP A 227 16.97 4.23 18.01
CA TRP A 227 16.25 3.19 18.77
C TRP A 227 16.72 1.76 18.47
N PHE A 228 17.55 1.58 17.43
CA PHE A 228 18.02 0.27 17.00
C PHE A 228 19.40 -0.01 17.60
N ASP A 229 19.54 -1.12 18.28
CA ASP A 229 20.67 -1.48 19.15
C ASP A 229 21.62 -2.53 18.57
N ASP A 230 21.25 -3.23 17.47
CA ASP A 230 22.14 -4.21 16.83
C ASP A 230 23.13 -3.50 15.89
N VAL A 231 24.38 -3.35 16.38
CA VAL A 231 25.46 -2.62 15.69
C VAL A 231 25.83 -3.29 14.37
N GLU A 232 25.87 -4.62 14.30
CA GLU A 232 26.25 -5.35 13.07
C GLU A 232 25.26 -5.09 11.94
N ILE A 233 23.96 -5.19 12.23
CA ILE A 233 22.90 -4.90 11.27
C ILE A 233 22.93 -3.41 10.87
N TYR A 234 23.11 -2.53 11.84
CA TYR A 234 23.13 -1.08 11.58
C TYR A 234 24.28 -0.69 10.66
N GLU A 235 25.49 -1.17 10.94
CA GLU A 235 26.66 -0.90 10.08
C GLU A 235 26.52 -1.52 8.70
N TRP A 236 25.92 -2.72 8.60
CA TRP A 236 25.65 -3.33 7.31
C TRP A 236 24.73 -2.47 6.45
N PHE A 237 23.64 -1.95 7.03
CA PHE A 237 22.78 -1.02 6.32
C PHE A 237 23.51 0.25 5.90
N ALA A 238 24.35 0.83 6.77
CA ALA A 238 25.17 1.99 6.46
C ALA A 238 26.00 1.79 5.16
N LYS A 239 26.62 0.61 5.01
CA LYS A 239 27.44 0.23 3.85
C LYS A 239 26.62 -0.09 2.60
N ASN A 240 25.32 -0.38 2.73
CA ASN A 240 24.47 -0.88 1.65
C ASN A 240 23.26 0.01 1.33
N LEU A 241 23.16 1.22 1.88
CA LEU A 241 22.02 2.12 1.69
C LEU A 241 21.71 2.42 0.22
N GLU A 242 22.74 2.53 -0.61
CA GLU A 242 22.57 2.79 -2.05
C GLU A 242 22.03 1.57 -2.82
N ARG A 243 22.22 0.36 -2.30
CA ARG A 243 21.77 -0.90 -2.90
C ARG A 243 20.33 -1.23 -2.55
N VAL A 244 19.85 -0.74 -1.43
CA VAL A 244 18.46 -0.94 -0.97
C VAL A 244 17.56 0.12 -1.63
N ARG A 245 16.58 -0.32 -2.39
CA ARG A 245 15.74 0.57 -3.21
C ARG A 245 14.89 1.52 -2.38
N GLU A 246 14.26 1.02 -1.34
CA GLU A 246 13.33 1.76 -0.48
C GLU A 246 13.65 1.42 0.98
N PRO A 247 14.71 2.02 1.57
CA PRO A 247 15.06 1.76 2.97
C PRO A 247 13.88 2.09 3.89
N SER A 248 13.56 1.13 4.75
CA SER A 248 12.45 1.22 5.67
C SER A 248 12.91 0.80 7.06
N LEU A 249 12.39 1.42 8.09
CA LEU A 249 12.65 1.03 9.47
C LEU A 249 12.23 -0.42 9.77
N ARG A 250 11.29 -0.97 8.99
CA ARG A 250 10.90 -2.38 9.09
C ARG A 250 12.00 -3.34 8.66
N HIS A 251 12.92 -2.91 7.80
CA HIS A 251 14.05 -3.74 7.38
C HIS A 251 14.97 -4.06 8.55
N TYR A 252 15.22 -3.10 9.41
CA TYR A 252 16.03 -3.29 10.63
C TYR A 252 15.38 -4.31 11.58
N VAL A 253 14.06 -4.21 11.75
CA VAL A 253 13.30 -5.17 12.58
C VAL A 253 13.39 -6.57 12.00
N ARG A 254 13.12 -6.73 10.70
CA ARG A 254 13.19 -8.03 10.00
C ARG A 254 14.59 -8.64 10.06
N ALA A 255 15.63 -7.81 9.84
CA ALA A 255 17.01 -8.27 9.94
C ALA A 255 17.31 -8.83 11.32
N ARG A 256 16.89 -8.13 12.38
CA ARG A 256 17.06 -8.59 13.76
C ARG A 256 16.32 -9.90 14.03
N GLU A 257 15.10 -10.03 13.55
CA GLU A 257 14.30 -11.25 13.69
C GLU A 257 14.98 -12.46 13.00
N LEU A 258 15.47 -12.27 11.78
CA LEU A 258 16.15 -13.31 11.02
C LEU A 258 17.49 -13.69 11.67
N LYS A 259 18.27 -12.72 12.14
CA LYS A 259 19.50 -12.93 12.87
C LYS A 259 19.26 -13.73 14.17
N ALA A 260 18.23 -13.36 14.92
CA ALA A 260 17.85 -14.07 16.14
C ALA A 260 17.40 -15.52 15.86
N ALA A 261 16.84 -15.78 14.67
CA ALA A 261 16.48 -17.12 14.20
C ALA A 261 17.66 -17.92 13.63
N GLY A 262 18.88 -17.37 13.62
CA GLY A 262 20.06 -18.01 13.05
C GLY A 262 20.05 -18.11 11.52
N MET A 263 19.25 -17.29 10.84
CA MET A 263 19.16 -17.25 9.38
C MET A 263 20.13 -16.23 8.77
N ASP A 264 20.53 -16.46 7.52
CA ASP A 264 21.28 -15.47 6.75
C ASP A 264 20.38 -14.27 6.40
N TRP A 265 20.32 -13.34 7.31
CA TRP A 265 19.48 -12.14 7.19
C TRP A 265 19.94 -11.21 6.06
N THR A 266 21.24 -11.22 5.71
CA THR A 266 21.78 -10.37 4.65
C THR A 266 21.27 -10.81 3.27
N ALA A 267 21.27 -12.13 3.01
CA ALA A 267 20.81 -12.70 1.76
C ALA A 267 19.29 -12.54 1.60
N VAL A 268 18.52 -12.71 2.67
CA VAL A 268 17.05 -12.59 2.62
C VAL A 268 16.63 -11.15 2.36
N LEU A 269 17.23 -10.16 3.05
CA LEU A 269 16.94 -8.75 2.80
C LEU A 269 17.34 -8.31 1.41
N ALA A 270 18.50 -8.75 0.93
CA ALA A 270 18.93 -8.50 -0.44
C ALA A 270 17.95 -9.09 -1.47
N ALA A 271 17.36 -10.25 -1.18
CA ALA A 271 16.39 -10.90 -2.07
C ALA A 271 15.01 -10.21 -2.09
N GLU A 272 14.57 -9.67 -0.95
CA GLU A 272 13.24 -9.06 -0.81
C GLU A 272 13.20 -7.61 -1.31
N ASP A 273 14.20 -6.81 -0.95
CA ASP A 273 14.15 -5.36 -1.10
C ASP A 273 15.04 -4.83 -2.23
N GLU A 274 16.00 -5.63 -2.66
CA GLU A 274 16.86 -5.25 -3.76
C GLU A 274 16.12 -5.39 -5.09
N ASN A 275 16.28 -4.41 -5.94
CA ASN A 275 15.86 -4.55 -7.32
C ASN A 275 16.69 -5.70 -7.96
N LYS A 276 16.07 -6.88 -8.12
CA LYS A 276 16.72 -8.09 -8.69
C LYS A 276 17.54 -7.79 -9.93
N ARG A 277 17.14 -6.79 -10.72
CA ARG A 277 17.87 -6.33 -11.91
C ARG A 277 19.09 -5.49 -11.56
N ALA A 278 19.02 -4.67 -10.51
CA ALA A 278 20.16 -3.89 -10.03
C ALA A 278 21.22 -4.81 -9.42
N ARG A 279 20.78 -5.79 -8.63
CA ARG A 279 21.66 -6.83 -8.08
C ARG A 279 22.34 -7.63 -9.16
N LEU A 280 21.57 -8.11 -10.15
CA LEU A 280 22.13 -8.83 -11.30
C LEU A 280 23.13 -7.96 -12.07
N ALA A 281 22.86 -6.66 -12.22
CA ALA A 281 23.80 -5.74 -12.88
C ALA A 281 25.06 -5.56 -12.03
N ALA A 282 24.96 -5.42 -10.70
CA ALA A 282 26.10 -5.31 -9.80
C ALA A 282 26.96 -6.59 -9.83
N GLU A 283 26.32 -7.76 -9.68
CA GLU A 283 26.97 -9.08 -9.78
C GLU A 283 27.77 -9.24 -11.09
N LEU A 284 27.16 -8.88 -12.22
CA LEU A 284 27.84 -8.97 -13.52
C LEU A 284 28.93 -7.92 -13.70
N LEU A 285 28.87 -6.79 -13.03
CA LEU A 285 29.93 -5.77 -13.06
C LEU A 285 31.13 -6.19 -12.21
N GLU A 286 30.91 -6.86 -11.09
CA GLU A 286 31.93 -7.36 -10.18
C GLU A 286 32.49 -8.70 -10.63
N SER A 287 31.78 -9.45 -11.48
CA SER A 287 32.23 -10.77 -11.98
C SER A 287 33.45 -10.69 -12.88
N THR A 288 34.43 -11.53 -12.59
CA THR A 288 35.62 -11.74 -13.43
C THR A 288 35.40 -12.73 -14.58
N GLU A 289 34.20 -13.36 -14.63
CA GLU A 289 33.84 -14.36 -15.64
C GLU A 289 33.62 -13.74 -17.03
N TYR A 290 33.33 -12.44 -17.09
CA TYR A 290 32.99 -11.76 -18.33
C TYR A 290 34.05 -10.71 -18.70
N ASP A 291 34.84 -10.98 -19.75
CA ASP A 291 35.93 -10.12 -20.19
C ASP A 291 35.49 -8.79 -20.83
N SER A 292 34.26 -8.66 -21.25
CA SER A 292 33.75 -7.47 -21.90
C SER A 292 32.41 -6.97 -21.37
N THR A 293 32.17 -5.67 -21.46
CA THR A 293 30.89 -5.07 -21.17
C THR A 293 29.76 -5.65 -22.06
N GLY A 294 30.09 -6.06 -23.29
CA GLY A 294 29.14 -6.70 -24.21
C GLY A 294 28.68 -8.06 -23.69
N ALA A 295 29.61 -8.90 -23.21
CA ALA A 295 29.29 -10.20 -22.60
C ALA A 295 28.45 -10.05 -21.33
N ARG A 296 28.78 -9.08 -20.46
CA ARG A 296 27.98 -8.74 -19.26
C ARG A 296 26.56 -8.32 -19.60
N VAL A 297 26.40 -7.48 -20.64
CA VAL A 297 25.06 -7.08 -21.13
C VAL A 297 24.27 -8.28 -21.64
N GLN A 298 24.91 -9.17 -22.39
CA GLN A 298 24.23 -10.36 -22.89
C GLN A 298 23.79 -11.30 -21.78
N ALA A 299 24.65 -11.55 -20.80
CA ALA A 299 24.33 -12.31 -19.60
C ALA A 299 23.18 -11.66 -18.81
N PHE A 300 23.19 -10.33 -18.66
CA PHE A 300 22.11 -9.58 -18.01
C PHE A 300 20.76 -9.80 -18.70
N VAL A 301 20.72 -9.74 -20.02
CA VAL A 301 19.50 -9.94 -20.81
C VAL A 301 19.01 -11.38 -20.70
N GLN A 302 19.91 -12.37 -20.83
CA GLN A 302 19.60 -13.80 -20.75
C GLN A 302 19.10 -14.20 -19.36
N ARG A 303 19.65 -13.63 -18.28
CA ARG A 303 19.26 -13.90 -16.89
C ARG A 303 18.03 -13.08 -16.46
N GLY A 304 17.31 -12.45 -17.39
CA GLY A 304 16.03 -11.75 -17.12
C GLY A 304 16.18 -10.35 -16.54
N GLY A 305 17.37 -9.75 -16.61
CA GLY A 305 17.63 -8.38 -16.12
C GLY A 305 16.93 -7.29 -16.94
N GLY A 306 16.45 -7.61 -18.14
CA GLY A 306 15.77 -6.67 -19.01
C GLY A 306 16.54 -6.40 -20.31
N CYS A 307 16.51 -5.19 -20.84
CA CYS A 307 17.21 -4.85 -22.08
C CYS A 307 18.58 -4.19 -21.83
N ARG A 308 19.37 -4.06 -22.90
CA ARG A 308 20.67 -3.37 -22.88
C ARG A 308 20.63 -2.00 -22.20
N ALA A 309 19.60 -1.18 -22.51
CA ALA A 309 19.46 0.15 -21.91
C ALA A 309 19.26 0.08 -20.39
N THR A 310 18.57 -0.95 -19.90
CA THR A 310 18.36 -1.18 -18.46
C THR A 310 19.69 -1.45 -17.76
N PHE A 311 20.54 -2.30 -18.35
CA PHE A 311 21.89 -2.58 -17.81
C PHE A 311 22.73 -1.31 -17.66
N PHE A 312 22.80 -0.47 -18.72
CA PHE A 312 23.60 0.76 -18.67
C PHE A 312 23.03 1.80 -17.70
N ASN A 313 21.73 1.83 -17.47
CA ASN A 313 21.14 2.68 -16.45
C ASN A 313 21.60 2.25 -15.05
N TYR A 314 21.59 0.95 -14.74
CA TYR A 314 22.11 0.44 -13.48
C TYR A 314 23.61 0.64 -13.35
N ARG A 315 24.40 0.36 -14.41
CA ARG A 315 25.83 0.61 -14.41
C ARG A 315 26.18 2.05 -14.05
N ARG A 316 25.45 3.03 -14.63
CA ARG A 316 25.65 4.45 -14.33
C ARG A 316 25.35 4.78 -12.87
N TYR A 317 24.38 4.11 -12.29
CA TYR A 317 24.01 4.29 -10.90
C TYR A 317 24.99 3.64 -9.92
N LEU A 318 25.50 2.45 -10.26
CA LEU A 318 26.37 1.65 -9.40
C LEU A 318 27.86 2.08 -9.45
N LEU A 319 28.29 2.81 -10.48
CA LEU A 319 29.66 3.28 -10.64
C LEU A 319 29.85 4.78 -10.28
N LYS A 320 28.84 5.41 -9.67
CA LYS A 320 28.97 6.74 -9.05
C LYS A 320 29.46 6.61 -7.62
#